data_85157f6a761930eee91994c09681d5c2
#
_entry.id   85157f6a761930eee91994c09681d5c2
#
_cell.length_a   1.000
_cell.length_b   1.000
_cell.length_c   1.000
_cell.angle_alpha   90.00
_cell.angle_beta   90.00
_cell.angle_gamma   90.00
#
_symmetry.space_group_name_H-M   'P 1'
#
loop_
_entity.id
_entity.type
_entity.pdbx_description
1 polymer ?
#
loop_
_entity_poly.entity_id
_entity_poly.type
_entity_poly.pdbx_seq_one_letter_code
_entity_poly.pdbx_strand_id
1 'polypeptide(L)'
;MNKIIVSLFLIVVHSCFLYAQNNDVRIVPESAASIEPLPVRKVRTELGITQQPNEKLNWLIEARFGMFIHWGLYSGVGKGEWYMENSGTSPEEYRKLAYPQSGDQYFDASQFNANEWANLAKDAGMRYMNMVTQHHDGYALFDAKYMDAFCSKQTHNRDFVREYVDACRAYGLKVGLYKTLINWRYPGYYDVTGTNCKTNRFGYKTDVTHKENARLMKEEMYSLTKELLTRYGKIDQIFWDGGWLAQQGSDADAGYFWESGKYLDPDNDWKINPYFQDIDSATGKPLGLMGMVRKYQPDCIVNPRSGWYGDFKTEEGSSAITGQIRTEEIYEKEMTMSSVWGYTPMHDDPSKVVTAKGVRRMLVDCTIRNMALLLNVAPDRHGKISKTETDVLLETGKWLQKTGEAIYGTYGGPWQPKDGQYGYAYKNNTIYLFLLEDFKETTFALPPVNSGQKLVKAFMVDTKKQIRAKQNSNRQITLSGFDKPANEIVVIAIELNKKIME
;
A
#
# COMPACT_ATOMS: atom_id res chain seq x y z
N MET A 1 35.74 23.42 -15.72
CA MET A 1 35.35 23.06 -14.34
C MET A 1 33.85 22.79 -14.13
N ASN A 2 32.98 22.87 -15.16
CA ASN A 2 31.53 22.74 -14.99
C ASN A 2 30.91 21.39 -15.42
N LYS A 3 31.69 20.38 -15.75
CA LYS A 3 31.13 19.05 -16.14
C LYS A 3 31.21 17.99 -15.04
N ILE A 4 31.98 18.20 -13.99
CA ILE A 4 32.17 17.21 -12.91
C ILE A 4 31.06 17.36 -11.82
N ILE A 5 30.47 18.56 -11.66
CA ILE A 5 29.46 18.83 -10.62
C ILE A 5 28.10 18.24 -10.99
N VAL A 6 27.75 18.18 -12.28
CA VAL A 6 26.46 17.61 -12.74
C VAL A 6 26.40 16.08 -12.58
N SER A 7 27.54 15.39 -12.78
CA SER A 7 27.60 13.94 -12.62
C SER A 7 27.54 13.48 -11.14
N LEU A 8 28.03 14.31 -10.20
CA LEU A 8 27.91 14.01 -8.77
C LEU A 8 26.49 14.20 -8.25
N PHE A 9 25.74 15.17 -8.81
CA PHE A 9 24.37 15.40 -8.37
C PHE A 9 23.41 14.31 -8.83
N LEU A 10 23.62 13.73 -10.02
CA LEU A 10 22.84 12.58 -10.52
C LEU A 10 23.13 11.28 -9.74
N ILE A 11 24.38 11.08 -9.31
CA ILE A 11 24.77 9.89 -8.53
C ILE A 11 24.18 9.95 -7.10
N VAL A 12 24.09 11.13 -6.50
CA VAL A 12 23.53 11.29 -5.15
C VAL A 12 22.00 11.13 -5.14
N VAL A 13 21.30 11.60 -6.18
CA VAL A 13 19.86 11.39 -6.31
C VAL A 13 19.54 9.91 -6.58
N HIS A 14 20.33 9.23 -7.41
CA HIS A 14 20.18 7.78 -7.65
C HIS A 14 20.48 6.92 -6.42
N SER A 15 21.46 7.30 -5.62
CA SER A 15 21.77 6.54 -4.40
C SER A 15 20.75 6.74 -3.28
N CYS A 16 20.04 7.89 -3.22
CA CYS A 16 18.95 8.07 -2.27
C CYS A 16 17.69 7.27 -2.65
N PHE A 17 17.38 7.15 -3.95
CA PHE A 17 16.30 6.29 -4.44
C PHE A 17 16.64 4.79 -4.27
N LEU A 18 17.89 4.39 -4.48
CA LEU A 18 18.35 3.01 -4.31
C LEU A 18 18.35 2.57 -2.83
N TYR A 19 18.55 3.47 -1.87
CA TYR A 19 18.55 3.11 -0.45
C TYR A 19 17.14 2.86 0.11
N ALA A 20 16.14 3.59 -0.36
CA ALA A 20 14.73 3.30 -0.03
C ALA A 20 14.23 2.02 -0.72
N GLN A 21 14.79 1.67 -1.88
CA GLN A 21 14.43 0.46 -2.64
C GLN A 21 15.13 -0.81 -2.14
N ASN A 22 16.33 -0.71 -1.55
CA ASN A 22 17.13 -1.90 -1.21
C ASN A 22 16.77 -2.56 0.13
N ASN A 23 15.96 -1.97 0.97
CA ASN A 23 15.59 -2.59 2.25
C ASN A 23 14.33 -3.46 2.20
N ASP A 24 13.50 -3.36 1.15
CA ASP A 24 12.30 -4.18 0.97
C ASP A 24 12.40 -5.23 -0.16
N VAL A 25 13.44 -5.18 -0.99
CA VAL A 25 13.67 -6.17 -2.04
C VAL A 25 14.67 -7.20 -1.56
N ARG A 26 14.27 -8.07 -0.64
CA ARG A 26 14.88 -9.39 -0.59
C ARG A 26 14.34 -10.19 -1.78
N ILE A 27 15.15 -10.32 -2.81
CA ILE A 27 14.97 -11.37 -3.83
C ILE A 27 14.88 -12.67 -3.05
N VAL A 28 13.68 -13.23 -2.98
CA VAL A 28 13.47 -14.53 -2.34
C VAL A 28 14.23 -15.55 -3.20
N PRO A 29 15.18 -16.31 -2.64
CA PRO A 29 15.80 -17.41 -3.38
C PRO A 29 14.74 -18.39 -3.84
N GLU A 30 14.96 -19.06 -4.98
CA GLU A 30 14.05 -20.04 -5.61
C GLU A 30 13.62 -21.22 -4.72
N SER A 31 14.24 -21.44 -3.57
CA SER A 31 13.79 -22.39 -2.58
C SER A 31 12.76 -21.75 -1.66
N ALA A 32 11.52 -22.00 -1.90
CA ALA A 32 10.35 -21.50 -1.18
C ALA A 32 10.20 -22.03 0.26
N ALA A 33 11.26 -22.29 0.96
CA ALA A 33 11.23 -22.55 2.37
C ALA A 33 11.31 -21.22 3.11
N SER A 34 10.16 -20.70 3.48
CA SER A 34 9.96 -19.57 4.38
C SER A 34 10.59 -18.23 3.97
N ILE A 35 9.76 -17.32 3.64
CA ILE A 35 10.07 -15.92 3.30
C ILE A 35 10.72 -15.18 4.46
N GLU A 36 10.59 -15.64 5.69
CA GLU A 36 11.34 -15.14 6.84
C GLU A 36 12.50 -16.08 7.19
N PRO A 37 13.72 -15.55 7.32
CA PRO A 37 14.82 -16.33 7.87
C PRO A 37 14.45 -16.93 9.22
N LEU A 38 14.83 -18.19 9.47
CA LEU A 38 14.59 -18.88 10.74
C LEU A 38 14.92 -18.05 12.01
N PRO A 39 16.01 -17.26 12.06
CA PRO A 39 16.28 -16.36 13.17
C PRO A 39 15.18 -15.32 13.39
N VAL A 40 14.61 -14.76 12.33
CA VAL A 40 13.54 -13.76 12.41
C VAL A 40 12.25 -14.37 12.96
N ARG A 41 11.87 -15.57 12.52
CA ARG A 41 10.72 -16.31 13.08
C ARG A 41 10.90 -16.63 14.55
N LYS A 42 12.08 -17.06 14.95
CA LYS A 42 12.40 -17.34 16.34
C LYS A 42 12.26 -16.07 17.19
N VAL A 43 12.81 -14.96 16.73
CA VAL A 43 12.67 -13.67 17.39
C VAL A 43 11.19 -13.28 17.51
N ARG A 44 10.38 -13.41 16.44
CA ARG A 44 8.93 -13.17 16.50
C ARG A 44 8.25 -13.96 17.59
N THR A 45 8.50 -15.27 17.64
CA THR A 45 7.90 -16.16 18.64
C THR A 45 8.34 -15.79 20.05
N GLU A 46 9.62 -15.51 20.25
CA GLU A 46 10.18 -15.10 21.54
C GLU A 46 9.61 -13.76 22.00
N LEU A 47 9.36 -12.85 21.07
CA LEU A 47 8.75 -11.55 21.34
C LEU A 47 7.23 -11.63 21.52
N GLY A 48 6.60 -12.77 21.19
CA GLY A 48 5.15 -12.95 21.25
C GLY A 48 4.39 -12.07 20.26
N ILE A 49 4.99 -11.77 19.11
CA ILE A 49 4.38 -10.99 18.04
C ILE A 49 3.23 -11.78 17.44
N THR A 50 2.04 -11.19 17.41
CA THR A 50 0.83 -11.83 16.91
C THR A 50 0.55 -11.38 15.49
N GLN A 51 0.58 -12.32 14.55
CA GLN A 51 0.03 -12.11 13.21
C GLN A 51 -1.44 -12.49 13.15
N GLN A 52 -2.17 -11.90 12.19
CA GLN A 52 -3.51 -12.36 11.90
C GLN A 52 -3.46 -13.73 11.19
N PRO A 53 -4.40 -14.64 11.47
CA PRO A 53 -4.54 -15.86 10.71
C PRO A 53 -4.75 -15.57 9.22
N ASN A 54 -4.23 -16.42 8.34
CA ASN A 54 -4.33 -16.26 6.89
C ASN A 54 -5.78 -16.07 6.40
N GLU A 55 -6.75 -16.71 7.04
CA GLU A 55 -8.17 -16.54 6.73
C GLU A 55 -8.65 -15.10 6.88
N LYS A 56 -8.11 -14.35 7.86
CA LYS A 56 -8.42 -12.91 8.03
C LYS A 56 -7.79 -12.04 6.96
N LEU A 57 -6.77 -12.53 6.27
CA LEU A 57 -6.09 -11.83 5.18
C LEU A 57 -6.70 -12.11 3.81
N ASN A 58 -7.50 -13.17 3.68
CA ASN A 58 -8.07 -13.59 2.39
C ASN A 58 -8.84 -12.47 1.70
N TRP A 59 -9.49 -11.58 2.48
CA TRP A 59 -10.22 -10.47 1.90
C TRP A 59 -9.33 -9.57 1.02
N LEU A 60 -8.04 -9.40 1.35
CA LEU A 60 -7.13 -8.59 0.56
C LEU A 60 -6.88 -9.20 -0.82
N ILE A 61 -6.70 -10.52 -0.87
CA ILE A 61 -6.57 -11.25 -2.15
C ILE A 61 -7.91 -11.31 -2.88
N GLU A 62 -9.01 -11.49 -2.18
CA GLU A 62 -10.36 -11.48 -2.78
C GLU A 62 -10.72 -10.10 -3.34
N ALA A 63 -10.35 -9.03 -2.66
CA ALA A 63 -10.55 -7.66 -3.12
C ALA A 63 -9.63 -7.31 -4.29
N ARG A 64 -8.40 -7.76 -4.27
CA ARG A 64 -7.37 -7.66 -5.31
C ARG A 64 -6.95 -6.26 -5.73
N PHE A 65 -7.85 -5.27 -5.76
CA PHE A 65 -7.63 -3.94 -6.28
C PHE A 65 -8.15 -2.87 -5.33
N GLY A 66 -7.27 -1.95 -4.92
CA GLY A 66 -7.57 -0.84 -4.02
C GLY A 66 -7.05 0.50 -4.53
N MET A 67 -7.64 1.59 -4.00
CA MET A 67 -7.21 2.97 -4.22
C MET A 67 -6.39 3.45 -3.04
N PHE A 68 -5.17 3.88 -3.31
CA PHE A 68 -4.35 4.64 -2.35
C PHE A 68 -4.54 6.12 -2.60
N ILE A 69 -4.56 6.94 -1.55
CA ILE A 69 -4.79 8.38 -1.69
C ILE A 69 -3.74 9.14 -0.88
N HIS A 70 -2.83 9.80 -1.61
CA HIS A 70 -1.89 10.75 -1.01
C HIS A 70 -2.41 12.17 -1.21
N TRP A 71 -2.91 12.76 -0.12
CA TRP A 71 -3.50 14.09 -0.11
C TRP A 71 -3.19 14.80 1.21
N GLY A 72 -2.84 16.07 1.15
CA GLY A 72 -2.43 16.85 2.31
C GLY A 72 -1.88 18.22 1.91
N LEU A 73 -1.23 18.92 2.84
CA LEU A 73 -0.68 20.27 2.60
C LEU A 73 0.27 20.33 1.40
N TYR A 74 1.02 19.26 1.15
CA TYR A 74 1.92 19.15 -0.01
C TYR A 74 1.18 19.24 -1.35
N SER A 75 -0.10 18.91 -1.41
CA SER A 75 -0.92 19.10 -2.61
C SER A 75 -1.06 20.59 -2.99
N GLY A 76 -0.98 21.49 -2.02
CA GLY A 76 -0.97 22.93 -2.25
C GLY A 76 0.27 23.42 -3.00
N VAL A 77 1.41 22.82 -2.69
CA VAL A 77 2.68 23.18 -3.34
C VAL A 77 2.83 22.55 -4.73
N GLY A 78 2.23 21.38 -4.94
CA GLY A 78 2.31 20.68 -6.21
C GLY A 78 3.70 20.12 -6.55
N LYS A 79 4.47 19.74 -5.55
CA LYS A 79 5.84 19.19 -5.68
C LYS A 79 6.03 17.83 -5.04
N GLY A 80 4.93 17.13 -4.77
CA GLY A 80 4.93 15.82 -4.15
C GLY A 80 5.02 15.87 -2.62
N GLU A 81 4.79 14.73 -2.00
CA GLU A 81 4.63 14.56 -0.55
C GLU A 81 5.91 14.77 0.27
N TRP A 82 7.07 14.67 -0.37
CA TRP A 82 8.39 14.89 0.24
C TRP A 82 8.86 16.36 0.17
N TYR A 83 8.00 17.27 -0.27
CA TYR A 83 8.39 18.68 -0.46
C TYR A 83 9.04 19.31 0.77
N MET A 84 8.44 19.13 1.96
CA MET A 84 8.96 19.72 3.20
C MET A 84 10.41 19.30 3.47
N GLU A 85 10.71 18.02 3.31
CA GLU A 85 12.08 17.48 3.50
C GLU A 85 13.03 17.90 2.40
N ASN A 86 12.59 17.77 1.14
CA ASN A 86 13.45 18.07 -0.01
C ASN A 86 13.84 19.55 -0.10
N SER A 87 12.97 20.44 0.35
CA SER A 87 13.22 21.90 0.38
C SER A 87 13.88 22.38 1.66
N GLY A 88 13.89 21.58 2.73
CA GLY A 88 14.32 22.02 4.05
C GLY A 88 13.39 23.06 4.66
N THR A 89 12.12 23.07 4.27
CA THR A 89 11.14 24.04 4.78
C THR A 89 10.89 23.80 6.27
N SER A 90 10.97 24.84 7.09
CA SER A 90 10.72 24.72 8.51
C SER A 90 9.27 24.37 8.84
N PRO A 91 8.99 23.72 9.98
CA PRO A 91 7.63 23.43 10.40
C PRO A 91 6.71 24.66 10.44
N GLU A 92 7.23 25.81 10.86
CA GLU A 92 6.47 27.07 10.94
C GLU A 92 6.09 27.59 9.55
N GLU A 93 7.03 27.55 8.61
CA GLU A 93 6.75 27.96 7.22
C GLU A 93 5.81 26.98 6.53
N TYR A 94 6.02 25.69 6.71
CA TYR A 94 5.17 24.66 6.11
C TYR A 94 3.72 24.74 6.62
N ARG A 95 3.54 25.06 7.89
CA ARG A 95 2.22 25.25 8.52
C ARG A 95 1.38 26.31 7.82
N LYS A 96 1.99 27.33 7.21
CA LYS A 96 1.28 28.39 6.50
C LYS A 96 0.45 27.87 5.32
N LEU A 97 0.81 26.72 4.74
CA LEU A 97 0.08 26.10 3.64
C LEU A 97 -1.37 25.72 4.00
N ALA A 98 -1.68 25.56 5.27
CA ALA A 98 -3.02 25.32 5.77
C ALA A 98 -3.91 26.57 5.85
N TYR A 99 -3.41 27.74 5.47
CA TYR A 99 -4.10 29.01 5.63
C TYR A 99 -4.06 29.87 4.36
N PRO A 100 -5.11 30.72 4.12
CA PRO A 100 -5.24 31.53 2.89
C PRO A 100 -4.06 32.46 2.59
N GLN A 101 -3.27 32.82 3.60
CA GLN A 101 -2.11 33.69 3.44
C GLN A 101 -1.01 33.12 2.56
N SER A 102 -1.01 31.79 2.34
CA SER A 102 -0.08 31.13 1.41
C SER A 102 -0.47 31.27 -0.08
N GLY A 103 -1.57 31.96 -0.37
CA GLY A 103 -1.99 32.27 -1.75
C GLY A 103 -2.25 31.05 -2.59
N ASP A 104 -1.60 30.94 -3.74
CA ASP A 104 -1.79 29.81 -4.66
C ASP A 104 -1.32 28.46 -4.13
N GLN A 105 -0.56 28.47 -3.03
CA GLN A 105 -0.14 27.24 -2.35
C GLN A 105 -1.08 26.83 -1.20
N TYR A 106 -2.15 27.58 -0.98
CA TYR A 106 -3.13 27.26 0.06
C TYR A 106 -3.82 25.92 -0.24
N PHE A 107 -3.72 25.02 0.72
CA PHE A 107 -4.50 23.77 0.74
C PHE A 107 -5.91 24.10 1.22
N ASP A 108 -6.81 24.43 0.30
CA ASP A 108 -8.15 24.92 0.66
C ASP A 108 -9.20 23.81 0.79
N ALA A 109 -8.94 22.64 0.22
CA ALA A 109 -9.86 21.50 0.23
C ALA A 109 -11.30 21.86 -0.23
N SER A 110 -11.46 22.92 -1.04
CA SER A 110 -12.74 23.55 -1.36
C SER A 110 -13.67 22.66 -2.19
N GLN A 111 -13.11 21.68 -2.90
CA GLN A 111 -13.85 20.73 -3.75
C GLN A 111 -13.74 19.29 -3.25
N PHE A 112 -13.20 19.08 -2.05
CA PHE A 112 -13.13 17.74 -1.48
C PHE A 112 -14.53 17.17 -1.25
N ASN A 113 -14.75 16.01 -1.85
CA ASN A 113 -15.98 15.23 -1.70
C ASN A 113 -15.63 13.74 -1.62
N ALA A 114 -15.69 13.20 -0.43
CA ALA A 114 -15.35 11.79 -0.17
C ALA A 114 -16.25 10.81 -0.94
N ASN A 115 -17.52 11.19 -1.19
CA ASN A 115 -18.44 10.34 -1.97
C ASN A 115 -18.01 10.27 -3.45
N GLU A 116 -17.47 11.35 -4.03
CA GLU A 116 -16.94 11.31 -5.40
C GLU A 116 -15.74 10.38 -5.49
N TRP A 117 -14.83 10.41 -4.50
CA TRP A 117 -13.68 9.49 -4.44
C TRP A 117 -14.12 8.03 -4.31
N ALA A 118 -15.06 7.75 -3.39
CA ALA A 118 -15.55 6.39 -3.18
C ALA A 118 -16.34 5.86 -4.39
N ASN A 119 -17.13 6.72 -5.05
CA ASN A 119 -17.82 6.37 -6.28
C ASN A 119 -16.83 6.05 -7.40
N LEU A 120 -15.81 6.89 -7.60
CA LEU A 120 -14.76 6.64 -8.58
C LEU A 120 -14.03 5.32 -8.33
N ALA A 121 -13.67 5.05 -7.07
CA ALA A 121 -13.04 3.78 -6.70
C ALA A 121 -13.93 2.58 -7.06
N LYS A 122 -15.21 2.65 -6.73
CA LYS A 122 -16.20 1.60 -7.05
C LYS A 122 -16.37 1.42 -8.55
N ASP A 123 -16.51 2.51 -9.32
CA ASP A 123 -16.68 2.47 -10.77
C ASP A 123 -15.41 1.98 -11.48
N ALA A 124 -14.22 2.24 -10.91
CA ALA A 124 -12.95 1.67 -11.34
C ALA A 124 -12.81 0.17 -11.02
N GLY A 125 -13.74 -0.41 -10.25
CA GLY A 125 -13.70 -1.81 -9.82
C GLY A 125 -12.86 -2.06 -8.57
N MET A 126 -12.43 -1.02 -7.87
CA MET A 126 -11.72 -1.16 -6.60
C MET A 126 -12.65 -1.64 -5.49
N ARG A 127 -12.11 -2.35 -4.51
CA ARG A 127 -12.86 -3.00 -3.42
C ARG A 127 -12.47 -2.47 -2.04
N TYR A 128 -11.40 -1.72 -1.93
CA TYR A 128 -10.95 -1.04 -0.73
C TYR A 128 -10.27 0.28 -1.08
N MET A 129 -10.18 1.15 -0.11
CA MET A 129 -9.42 2.39 -0.22
C MET A 129 -8.51 2.51 0.98
N ASN A 130 -7.37 3.17 0.80
CA ASN A 130 -6.44 3.51 1.87
C ASN A 130 -6.07 5.00 1.73
N MET A 131 -6.44 5.80 2.73
CA MET A 131 -6.18 7.24 2.73
C MET A 131 -5.06 7.59 3.70
N VAL A 132 -4.16 8.45 3.27
CA VAL A 132 -3.20 9.11 4.17
C VAL A 132 -3.96 9.95 5.20
N THR A 133 -3.91 9.56 6.47
CA THR A 133 -4.53 10.30 7.57
C THR A 133 -3.61 11.36 8.17
N GLN A 134 -2.32 11.12 8.10
CA GLN A 134 -1.23 12.02 8.43
C GLN A 134 0.03 11.51 7.74
N HIS A 135 0.66 12.35 6.91
CA HIS A 135 1.97 12.07 6.31
C HIS A 135 3.11 12.57 7.21
N HIS A 136 4.34 12.40 6.78
CA HIS A 136 5.55 12.80 7.53
C HIS A 136 5.60 14.31 7.86
N ASP A 137 4.88 15.13 7.11
CA ASP A 137 4.73 16.57 7.37
C ASP A 137 3.98 16.92 8.67
N GLY A 138 3.33 15.90 9.25
CA GLY A 138 2.66 16.00 10.54
C GLY A 138 1.28 16.65 10.51
N TYR A 139 0.70 16.96 9.35
CA TYR A 139 -0.66 17.47 9.26
C TYR A 139 -1.68 16.35 9.28
N ALA A 140 -2.49 16.30 10.35
CA ALA A 140 -3.54 15.31 10.50
C ALA A 140 -4.82 15.72 9.75
N LEU A 141 -5.30 14.88 8.84
CA LEU A 141 -6.52 15.12 8.04
C LEU A 141 -7.82 14.81 8.79
N PHE A 142 -7.79 14.82 10.12
CA PHE A 142 -8.93 14.49 10.97
C PHE A 142 -9.04 15.41 12.20
N ASP A 143 -10.15 15.28 12.91
CA ASP A 143 -10.39 16.00 14.18
C ASP A 143 -9.57 15.39 15.31
N ALA A 144 -8.26 15.62 15.29
CA ALA A 144 -7.34 15.16 16.31
C ALA A 144 -7.60 15.89 17.65
N LYS A 145 -7.62 15.13 18.73
CA LYS A 145 -7.86 15.63 20.10
C LYS A 145 -6.58 15.80 20.90
N TYR A 146 -5.47 15.23 20.42
CA TYR A 146 -4.17 15.51 21.05
C TYR A 146 -3.90 17.01 21.00
N MET A 147 -3.54 17.59 22.16
CA MET A 147 -3.57 19.03 22.40
C MET A 147 -2.68 19.82 21.42
N ASP A 148 -1.54 19.29 21.06
CA ASP A 148 -0.57 19.93 20.17
C ASP A 148 -0.63 19.46 18.72
N ALA A 149 -1.63 18.63 18.37
CA ALA A 149 -1.78 18.17 17.00
C ALA A 149 -2.10 19.32 16.06
N PHE A 150 -1.46 19.30 14.90
CA PHE A 150 -1.77 20.18 13.79
C PHE A 150 -2.74 19.47 12.85
N CYS A 151 -3.99 19.88 12.78
CA CYS A 151 -5.03 19.09 12.14
C CYS A 151 -6.07 19.91 11.35
N SER A 152 -6.79 19.19 10.46
CA SER A 152 -7.80 19.78 9.58
C SER A 152 -9.00 20.38 10.33
N LYS A 153 -9.34 19.86 11.50
CA LYS A 153 -10.40 20.46 12.32
C LYS A 153 -10.08 21.90 12.73
N GLN A 154 -8.82 22.17 13.05
CA GLN A 154 -8.37 23.50 13.46
C GLN A 154 -8.32 24.49 12.29
N THR A 155 -7.94 24.02 11.10
CA THR A 155 -7.65 24.86 9.94
C THR A 155 -8.81 24.99 8.98
N HIS A 156 -9.61 23.95 8.81
CA HIS A 156 -10.72 23.85 7.85
C HIS A 156 -12.08 23.59 8.51
N ASN A 157 -12.11 23.43 9.83
CA ASN A 157 -13.30 22.99 10.59
C ASN A 157 -13.93 21.69 10.06
N ARG A 158 -13.13 20.79 9.47
CA ARG A 158 -13.56 19.51 8.87
C ARG A 158 -12.77 18.33 9.43
N ASP A 159 -13.37 17.17 9.44
CA ASP A 159 -12.76 15.88 9.70
C ASP A 159 -12.80 15.06 8.39
N PHE A 160 -11.78 15.23 7.55
CA PHE A 160 -11.74 14.59 6.24
C PHE A 160 -11.69 13.07 6.33
N VAL A 161 -11.05 12.52 7.38
CA VAL A 161 -11.00 11.07 7.60
C VAL A 161 -12.39 10.54 7.95
N ARG A 162 -13.19 11.26 8.75
CA ARG A 162 -14.57 10.89 9.04
C ARG A 162 -15.39 10.80 7.76
N GLU A 163 -15.35 11.86 6.94
CA GLU A 163 -16.07 11.91 5.67
C GLU A 163 -15.64 10.77 4.73
N TYR A 164 -14.33 10.49 4.66
CA TYR A 164 -13.79 9.38 3.88
C TYR A 164 -14.28 8.01 4.37
N VAL A 165 -14.19 7.75 5.66
CA VAL A 165 -14.62 6.47 6.25
C VAL A 165 -16.11 6.22 6.02
N ASP A 166 -16.93 7.25 6.21
CA ASP A 166 -18.39 7.16 6.01
C ASP A 166 -18.71 6.93 4.54
N ALA A 167 -18.02 7.57 3.61
CA ALA A 167 -18.15 7.32 2.18
C ALA A 167 -17.74 5.88 1.81
N CYS A 168 -16.60 5.39 2.28
CA CYS A 168 -16.19 3.99 2.02
C CYS A 168 -17.30 3.01 2.41
N ARG A 169 -17.89 3.19 3.58
CA ARG A 169 -18.98 2.32 4.07
C ARG A 169 -20.24 2.43 3.22
N ALA A 170 -20.62 3.66 2.85
CA ALA A 170 -21.79 3.90 2.00
C ALA A 170 -21.67 3.22 0.64
N TYR A 171 -20.45 3.13 0.09
CA TYR A 171 -20.19 2.48 -1.19
C TYR A 171 -19.79 1.00 -1.07
N GLY A 172 -19.72 0.43 0.13
CA GLY A 172 -19.39 -0.97 0.38
C GLY A 172 -17.90 -1.29 0.17
N LEU A 173 -17.04 -0.29 0.32
CA LEU A 173 -15.58 -0.42 0.25
C LEU A 173 -15.01 -0.70 1.64
N LYS A 174 -13.95 -1.52 1.70
CA LYS A 174 -13.20 -1.69 2.94
C LYS A 174 -12.35 -0.46 3.24
N VAL A 175 -12.17 -0.19 4.53
CA VAL A 175 -11.53 1.03 5.03
C VAL A 175 -10.08 0.73 5.40
N GLY A 176 -9.14 1.32 4.68
CA GLY A 176 -7.73 1.39 5.03
C GLY A 176 -7.35 2.81 5.49
N LEU A 177 -6.47 2.90 6.45
CA LEU A 177 -5.89 4.15 6.93
C LEU A 177 -4.37 4.06 6.90
N TYR A 178 -3.73 4.98 6.19
CA TYR A 178 -2.28 5.15 6.28
C TYR A 178 -1.95 6.02 7.49
N LYS A 179 -0.94 5.61 8.22
CA LYS A 179 -0.41 6.36 9.36
C LYS A 179 1.12 6.35 9.33
N THR A 180 1.70 7.54 9.23
CA THR A 180 3.15 7.69 9.39
C THR A 180 3.60 7.42 10.81
N LEU A 181 4.86 7.02 10.97
CA LEU A 181 5.52 6.76 12.25
C LEU A 181 6.65 7.75 12.53
N ILE A 182 6.88 8.70 11.65
CA ILE A 182 7.76 9.85 11.85
C ILE A 182 6.97 11.13 11.62
N ASN A 183 7.45 12.22 12.20
CA ASN A 183 6.81 13.52 12.07
C ASN A 183 7.88 14.62 12.01
N TRP A 184 8.01 15.22 10.85
CA TRP A 184 9.00 16.26 10.58
C TRP A 184 8.77 17.58 11.35
N ARG A 185 7.66 17.70 12.05
CA ARG A 185 7.39 18.81 12.95
C ARG A 185 8.27 18.79 14.21
N TYR A 186 8.91 17.64 14.51
CA TYR A 186 9.73 17.44 15.69
C TYR A 186 11.20 17.24 15.31
N PRO A 187 11.98 18.33 15.16
CA PRO A 187 13.40 18.22 14.80
C PRO A 187 14.17 17.33 15.79
N GLY A 188 15.08 16.53 15.23
CA GLY A 188 15.95 15.66 16.01
C GLY A 188 15.63 14.19 15.93
N TYR A 189 14.39 13.80 15.71
CA TYR A 189 14.06 12.43 15.34
C TYR A 189 14.23 12.23 13.84
N TYR A 190 13.72 13.16 13.05
CA TYR A 190 13.93 13.29 11.61
C TYR A 190 13.97 14.78 11.27
N ASP A 191 15.16 15.35 11.23
CA ASP A 191 15.35 16.77 11.07
C ASP A 191 15.34 17.16 9.59
N VAL A 192 14.35 17.91 9.15
CA VAL A 192 14.25 18.45 7.78
C VAL A 192 14.92 19.82 7.63
N THR A 193 15.27 20.47 8.75
CA THR A 193 15.81 21.83 8.76
C THR A 193 17.32 21.85 8.92
N GLY A 194 18.06 22.14 7.88
CA GLY A 194 19.50 22.44 7.98
C GLY A 194 20.40 21.27 7.62
N THR A 195 21.68 21.41 7.98
CA THR A 195 22.77 20.50 7.59
C THR A 195 22.65 19.09 8.17
N ASN A 196 21.84 18.91 9.20
CA ASN A 196 21.68 17.65 9.91
C ASN A 196 20.67 16.71 9.28
N CYS A 197 19.77 17.19 8.43
CA CYS A 197 18.79 16.40 7.70
C CYS A 197 19.45 15.22 6.96
N LYS A 198 20.60 15.44 6.31
CA LYS A 198 21.35 14.41 5.56
C LYS A 198 22.18 13.49 6.44
N THR A 199 22.65 13.95 7.58
CA THR A 199 23.56 13.20 8.46
C THR A 199 22.85 12.50 9.62
N ASN A 200 21.63 12.94 9.97
CA ASN A 200 20.84 12.45 11.09
C ASN A 200 19.46 11.92 10.64
N ARG A 201 19.37 11.49 9.41
CA ARG A 201 18.13 11.10 8.73
C ARG A 201 17.41 9.92 9.41
N PHE A 202 18.15 9.03 10.03
CA PHE A 202 17.65 7.79 10.58
C PHE A 202 18.05 7.60 12.06
N GLY A 203 18.09 8.65 12.82
CA GLY A 203 18.36 8.59 14.25
C GLY A 203 18.18 9.95 14.89
N TYR A 204 17.92 9.97 16.17
CA TYR A 204 17.89 11.23 16.92
C TYR A 204 19.20 11.46 17.63
N LYS A 205 19.54 12.74 17.80
CA LYS A 205 20.70 13.12 18.61
C LYS A 205 20.41 12.88 20.08
N THR A 206 21.47 12.63 20.82
CA THR A 206 21.40 12.38 22.26
C THR A 206 21.35 13.64 23.13
N ASP A 207 21.36 14.83 22.50
CA ASP A 207 21.17 16.08 23.25
C ASP A 207 19.73 16.22 23.78
N VAL A 208 19.56 17.03 24.84
CA VAL A 208 18.32 17.14 25.58
C VAL A 208 17.13 17.57 24.69
N THR A 209 17.35 18.55 23.83
CA THR A 209 16.28 19.09 22.95
C THR A 209 15.76 18.02 21.97
N HIS A 210 16.66 17.28 21.34
CA HIS A 210 16.28 16.26 20.37
C HIS A 210 15.62 15.04 21.03
N LYS A 211 16.06 14.66 22.21
CA LYS A 211 15.37 13.64 23.03
C LYS A 211 13.94 14.04 23.36
N GLU A 212 13.75 15.28 23.79
CA GLU A 212 12.42 15.79 24.13
C GLU A 212 11.52 15.84 22.89
N ASN A 213 12.01 16.33 21.76
CA ASN A 213 11.26 16.31 20.50
C ASN A 213 10.88 14.88 20.06
N ALA A 214 11.80 13.92 20.19
CA ALA A 214 11.50 12.51 19.89
C ALA A 214 10.41 11.97 20.82
N ARG A 215 10.47 12.31 22.10
CA ARG A 215 9.45 11.93 23.09
C ARG A 215 8.08 12.50 22.72
N LEU A 216 7.98 13.80 22.46
CA LEU A 216 6.75 14.47 22.06
C LEU A 216 6.17 13.90 20.76
N MET A 217 7.02 13.62 19.77
CA MET A 217 6.62 13.00 18.52
C MET A 217 5.98 11.63 18.75
N LYS A 218 6.59 10.79 19.59
CA LYS A 218 6.07 9.46 19.89
C LYS A 218 4.74 9.55 20.68
N GLU A 219 4.59 10.50 21.60
CA GLU A 219 3.33 10.74 22.30
C GLU A 219 2.20 11.13 21.34
N GLU A 220 2.46 12.07 20.43
CA GLU A 220 1.49 12.43 19.41
C GLU A 220 1.12 11.22 18.56
N MET A 221 2.13 10.47 18.08
CA MET A 221 1.93 9.26 17.30
C MET A 221 1.02 8.25 17.99
N TYR A 222 1.31 7.97 19.25
CA TYR A 222 0.54 7.03 20.05
C TYR A 222 -0.91 7.49 20.22
N SER A 223 -1.10 8.75 20.59
CA SER A 223 -2.41 9.35 20.84
C SER A 223 -3.26 9.38 19.57
N LEU A 224 -2.70 9.86 18.45
CA LEU A 224 -3.40 9.93 17.17
C LEU A 224 -3.74 8.54 16.63
N THR A 225 -2.86 7.56 16.82
CA THR A 225 -3.15 6.17 16.46
C THR A 225 -4.35 5.63 17.25
N LYS A 226 -4.36 5.86 18.58
CA LYS A 226 -5.50 5.46 19.42
C LYS A 226 -6.80 6.11 18.96
N GLU A 227 -6.78 7.40 18.63
CA GLU A 227 -7.95 8.10 18.12
C GLU A 227 -8.48 7.46 16.81
N LEU A 228 -7.60 7.16 15.86
CA LEU A 228 -7.99 6.50 14.61
C LEU A 228 -8.60 5.12 14.85
N LEU A 229 -8.06 4.35 15.80
CA LEU A 229 -8.55 3.00 16.11
C LEU A 229 -9.87 2.98 16.90
N THR A 230 -10.22 4.07 17.59
CA THR A 230 -11.38 4.07 18.52
C THR A 230 -12.53 4.95 18.08
N ARG A 231 -12.30 5.95 17.23
CA ARG A 231 -13.31 6.97 16.90
C ARG A 231 -14.00 6.76 15.56
N TYR A 232 -13.44 5.96 14.66
CA TYR A 232 -13.89 5.82 13.27
C TYR A 232 -14.63 4.50 12.98
N GLY A 233 -14.94 3.71 14.01
CA GLY A 233 -15.59 2.40 13.86
C GLY A 233 -14.65 1.35 13.30
N LYS A 234 -15.16 0.36 12.54
CA LYS A 234 -14.34 -0.72 12.01
C LYS A 234 -13.35 -0.20 10.96
N ILE A 235 -12.08 -0.56 11.16
CA ILE A 235 -10.97 -0.33 10.22
C ILE A 235 -10.50 -1.71 9.72
N ASP A 236 -10.40 -1.87 8.41
CA ASP A 236 -10.01 -3.15 7.81
C ASP A 236 -8.47 -3.26 7.65
N GLN A 237 -7.78 -2.14 7.42
CA GLN A 237 -6.33 -2.10 7.23
C GLN A 237 -5.72 -0.84 7.87
N ILE A 238 -4.59 -0.99 8.57
CA ILE A 238 -3.67 0.10 8.86
C ILE A 238 -2.43 -0.08 8.00
N PHE A 239 -2.11 0.93 7.23
CA PHE A 239 -0.89 1.02 6.44
C PHE A 239 0.11 1.90 7.19
N TRP A 240 1.10 1.26 7.83
CA TRP A 240 2.19 1.96 8.48
C TRP A 240 3.22 2.45 7.47
N ASP A 241 3.86 3.58 7.77
CA ASP A 241 5.02 4.06 7.03
C ASP A 241 5.97 4.83 7.95
N GLY A 242 7.24 4.99 7.51
CA GLY A 242 8.23 5.76 8.26
C GLY A 242 8.88 5.00 9.42
N GLY A 243 8.74 3.69 9.50
CA GLY A 243 9.35 2.85 10.54
C GLY A 243 10.84 2.53 10.34
N TRP A 244 11.56 3.32 9.56
CA TRP A 244 12.96 3.03 9.19
C TRP A 244 13.92 3.02 10.36
N LEU A 245 13.67 3.81 11.38
CA LEU A 245 14.49 3.87 12.59
C LEU A 245 14.48 2.54 13.35
N ALA A 246 13.31 1.92 13.47
CA ALA A 246 13.16 0.62 14.07
C ALA A 246 13.85 -0.48 13.25
N GLN A 247 13.68 -0.45 11.92
CA GLN A 247 14.30 -1.43 11.01
C GLN A 247 15.83 -1.40 11.06
N GLN A 248 16.41 -0.23 11.25
CA GLN A 248 17.86 -0.05 11.26
C GLN A 248 18.48 -0.22 12.65
N GLY A 249 17.66 -0.42 13.68
CA GLY A 249 18.12 -0.48 15.07
C GLY A 249 18.74 0.82 15.57
N SER A 250 18.44 1.95 14.91
CA SER A 250 18.98 3.26 15.25
C SER A 250 18.20 3.97 16.37
N ASP A 251 17.01 3.47 16.69
CA ASP A 251 16.17 3.93 17.79
C ASP A 251 16.01 2.80 18.83
N ALA A 252 16.70 2.91 19.94
CA ALA A 252 16.65 1.92 21.01
C ALA A 252 15.25 1.76 21.63
N ASP A 253 14.40 2.79 21.53
CA ASP A 253 13.04 2.77 22.06
C ASP A 253 12.01 2.19 21.08
N ALA A 254 12.38 1.99 19.83
CA ALA A 254 11.42 1.57 18.79
C ALA A 254 10.70 0.27 19.13
N GLY A 255 11.42 -0.72 19.66
CA GLY A 255 10.84 -1.99 20.09
C GLY A 255 9.76 -1.84 21.16
N TYR A 256 9.96 -0.90 22.09
CA TYR A 256 8.97 -0.62 23.12
C TYR A 256 7.73 0.10 22.61
N PHE A 257 7.93 0.95 21.61
CA PHE A 257 6.87 1.77 21.06
C PHE A 257 5.94 0.96 20.15
N TRP A 258 6.49 0.02 19.37
CA TRP A 258 5.71 -0.76 18.41
C TRP A 258 4.97 -1.93 19.04
N GLU A 259 5.57 -2.62 20.01
CA GLU A 259 5.06 -3.86 20.58
C GLU A 259 4.27 -3.67 21.88
N SER A 260 3.48 -4.69 22.25
CA SER A 260 2.77 -4.71 23.51
C SER A 260 3.72 -4.99 24.69
N GLY A 261 3.77 -4.11 25.64
CA GLY A 261 4.26 -4.27 27.01
C GLY A 261 5.58 -4.97 27.31
N LYS A 262 6.04 -5.85 26.45
CA LYS A 262 7.26 -6.66 26.64
C LYS A 262 8.55 -5.86 26.65
N TYR A 263 8.55 -4.76 25.93
CA TYR A 263 9.73 -3.96 25.62
C TYR A 263 9.71 -2.58 26.25
N LEU A 264 8.69 -2.25 27.02
CA LEU A 264 8.72 -1.01 27.78
C LEU A 264 9.75 -1.17 28.89
N ASP A 265 10.86 -0.46 28.74
CA ASP A 265 11.87 -0.38 29.76
C ASP A 265 11.25 0.12 31.06
N PRO A 266 11.46 -0.59 32.19
CA PRO A 266 11.00 -0.14 33.50
C PRO A 266 11.47 1.25 33.87
N ASP A 267 12.61 1.65 33.42
CA ASP A 267 13.22 2.94 33.75
C ASP A 267 12.99 4.02 32.70
N ASN A 268 12.22 3.71 31.65
CA ASN A 268 11.91 4.66 30.60
C ASN A 268 10.77 5.59 31.02
N ASP A 269 10.97 6.89 30.90
CA ASP A 269 10.02 7.98 31.23
C ASP A 269 8.68 7.87 30.47
N TRP A 270 8.64 7.13 29.37
CA TRP A 270 7.42 6.84 28.60
C TRP A 270 6.30 6.23 29.42
N LYS A 271 6.62 5.53 30.51
CA LYS A 271 5.67 4.90 31.41
C LYS A 271 4.80 5.85 32.19
N ILE A 272 5.30 7.04 32.43
CA ILE A 272 4.64 8.04 33.29
C ILE A 272 3.69 8.89 32.46
N ASN A 273 3.76 8.78 31.14
CA ASN A 273 2.94 9.58 30.26
C ASN A 273 1.49 9.08 30.22
N PRO A 274 0.50 9.94 30.52
CA PRO A 274 -0.91 9.56 30.50
C PRO A 274 -1.41 9.04 29.14
N TYR A 275 -0.70 9.30 28.05
CA TYR A 275 -1.05 8.79 26.72
C TYR A 275 -0.72 7.30 26.55
N PHE A 276 0.19 6.72 27.35
CA PHE A 276 0.54 5.30 27.36
C PHE A 276 -0.27 4.47 28.38
N GLN A 277 -1.49 4.87 28.67
CA GLN A 277 -2.33 4.23 29.69
C GLN A 277 -3.10 2.99 29.24
N ASP A 278 -3.01 2.61 27.98
CA ASP A 278 -3.59 1.36 27.52
C ASP A 278 -2.74 0.19 28.02
N ILE A 279 -3.29 -0.50 28.97
CA ILE A 279 -2.62 -1.62 29.64
C ILE A 279 -3.04 -2.93 28.98
N ASP A 280 -2.07 -3.77 28.65
CA ASP A 280 -2.28 -5.16 28.33
C ASP A 280 -2.72 -5.91 29.58
N SER A 281 -3.93 -6.46 29.58
CA SER A 281 -4.50 -7.17 30.71
C SER A 281 -3.73 -8.44 31.09
N ALA A 282 -3.02 -9.07 30.15
CA ALA A 282 -2.27 -10.29 30.38
C ALA A 282 -0.92 -10.02 31.07
N THR A 283 -0.29 -8.87 30.78
CA THR A 283 1.06 -8.54 31.25
C THR A 283 1.09 -7.42 32.29
N GLY A 284 0.01 -6.67 32.43
CA GLY A 284 -0.07 -5.47 33.29
C GLY A 284 0.81 -4.31 32.79
N LYS A 285 1.30 -4.36 31.53
CA LYS A 285 2.20 -3.37 30.95
C LYS A 285 1.49 -2.54 29.89
N PRO A 286 1.94 -1.29 29.62
CA PRO A 286 1.40 -0.47 28.54
C PRO A 286 1.51 -1.17 27.20
N LEU A 287 0.47 -1.01 26.34
CA LEU A 287 0.47 -1.48 24.96
C LEU A 287 1.34 -0.56 24.09
N GLY A 288 2.13 -1.15 23.19
CA GLY A 288 2.69 -0.43 22.05
C GLY A 288 1.65 -0.22 20.95
N LEU A 289 2.04 0.41 19.83
CA LEU A 289 1.14 0.70 18.71
C LEU A 289 0.49 -0.55 18.14
N MET A 290 1.26 -1.62 17.96
CA MET A 290 0.74 -2.89 17.45
C MET A 290 -0.24 -3.54 18.44
N GLY A 291 0.07 -3.50 19.73
CA GLY A 291 -0.84 -3.97 20.78
C GLY A 291 -2.17 -3.22 20.80
N MET A 292 -2.15 -1.90 20.58
CA MET A 292 -3.37 -1.10 20.44
C MET A 292 -4.21 -1.54 19.24
N VAL A 293 -3.60 -1.76 18.08
CA VAL A 293 -4.35 -2.25 16.91
C VAL A 293 -5.04 -3.56 17.24
N ARG A 294 -4.34 -4.52 17.85
CA ARG A 294 -4.92 -5.82 18.23
C ARG A 294 -6.05 -5.69 19.24
N LYS A 295 -5.92 -4.76 20.18
CA LYS A 295 -6.95 -4.52 21.21
C LYS A 295 -8.20 -3.88 20.65
N TYR A 296 -8.08 -2.81 19.87
CA TYR A 296 -9.22 -2.00 19.45
C TYR A 296 -9.81 -2.45 18.10
N GLN A 297 -8.99 -3.05 17.24
CA GLN A 297 -9.37 -3.50 15.90
C GLN A 297 -8.82 -4.91 15.64
N PRO A 298 -9.34 -5.94 16.30
CA PRO A 298 -8.76 -7.29 16.27
C PRO A 298 -8.78 -7.94 14.88
N ASP A 299 -9.65 -7.48 13.98
CA ASP A 299 -9.72 -7.97 12.59
C ASP A 299 -8.93 -7.10 11.59
N CYS A 300 -8.34 -6.00 12.06
CA CYS A 300 -7.56 -5.11 11.23
C CYS A 300 -6.22 -5.77 10.86
N ILE A 301 -5.87 -5.69 9.57
CA ILE A 301 -4.57 -6.15 9.09
C ILE A 301 -3.60 -4.99 8.98
N VAL A 302 -2.30 -5.27 9.17
CA VAL A 302 -1.23 -4.27 9.13
C VAL A 302 -0.09 -4.72 8.23
N ASN A 303 0.54 -3.76 7.57
CA ASN A 303 1.76 -3.99 6.78
C ASN A 303 3.04 -3.95 7.65
N PRO A 304 4.22 -4.36 7.14
CA PRO A 304 5.47 -4.40 7.92
C PRO A 304 6.25 -3.07 7.91
N ARG A 305 5.72 -1.98 7.32
CA ARG A 305 6.47 -0.72 7.16
C ARG A 305 6.60 0.11 8.44
N SER A 306 6.12 -0.42 9.56
CA SER A 306 6.38 0.11 10.90
C SER A 306 7.82 -0.08 11.37
N GLY A 307 8.65 -0.78 10.61
CA GLY A 307 9.94 -1.29 11.09
C GLY A 307 9.78 -2.55 11.94
N TRP A 308 8.56 -3.06 12.06
CA TRP A 308 8.19 -4.27 12.76
C TRP A 308 7.40 -5.21 11.86
N TYR A 309 7.02 -6.37 12.36
CA TYR A 309 6.34 -7.38 11.56
C TYR A 309 4.90 -7.01 11.26
N GLY A 310 4.51 -7.21 10.00
CA GLY A 310 3.12 -7.07 9.55
C GLY A 310 2.41 -8.41 9.40
N ASP A 311 1.12 -8.33 9.04
CA ASP A 311 0.30 -9.49 8.73
C ASP A 311 0.46 -9.93 7.27
N PHE A 312 0.78 -9.00 6.39
CA PHE A 312 1.05 -9.20 4.97
C PHE A 312 2.35 -8.49 4.59
N LYS A 313 2.83 -8.69 3.38
CA LYS A 313 4.03 -8.03 2.84
C LYS A 313 3.64 -6.92 1.87
N THR A 314 4.52 -5.94 1.73
CA THR A 314 4.39 -4.84 0.77
C THR A 314 5.54 -4.84 -0.23
N GLU A 315 5.23 -4.48 -1.47
CA GLU A 315 6.23 -4.21 -2.50
C GLU A 315 5.95 -2.84 -3.13
N GLU A 316 6.71 -1.82 -2.72
CA GLU A 316 6.60 -0.48 -3.26
C GLU A 316 7.46 -0.30 -4.52
N GLY A 317 6.98 0.53 -5.45
CA GLY A 317 7.78 1.08 -6.54
C GLY A 317 7.30 0.75 -7.93
N SER A 318 7.90 1.45 -8.89
CA SER A 318 7.55 1.44 -10.32
C SER A 318 8.09 0.26 -11.11
N SER A 319 8.84 -0.67 -10.49
CA SER A 319 9.40 -1.82 -11.18
C SER A 319 8.32 -2.77 -11.69
N ALA A 320 8.56 -3.39 -12.84
CA ALA A 320 7.69 -4.42 -13.37
C ALA A 320 7.45 -5.53 -12.34
N ILE A 321 6.20 -5.97 -12.23
CA ILE A 321 5.79 -7.06 -11.35
C ILE A 321 6.16 -8.37 -12.05
N THR A 322 7.21 -9.03 -11.60
CA THR A 322 7.80 -10.22 -12.23
C THR A 322 8.03 -11.34 -11.22
N GLY A 323 8.52 -12.48 -11.69
CA GLY A 323 8.91 -13.61 -10.86
C GLY A 323 7.79 -14.59 -10.55
N GLN A 324 7.98 -15.37 -9.51
CA GLN A 324 7.15 -16.52 -9.15
C GLN A 324 5.86 -16.12 -8.42
N ILE A 325 4.91 -17.06 -8.37
CA ILE A 325 3.70 -16.93 -7.57
C ILE A 325 4.07 -16.86 -6.09
N ARG A 326 3.45 -15.92 -5.36
CA ARG A 326 3.58 -15.80 -3.90
C ARG A 326 2.63 -16.80 -3.23
N THR A 327 3.16 -17.84 -2.63
CA THR A 327 2.36 -18.94 -2.06
C THR A 327 2.36 -18.98 -0.53
N GLU A 328 3.36 -18.41 0.11
CA GLU A 328 3.54 -18.52 1.56
C GLU A 328 3.04 -17.32 2.35
N GLU A 329 2.99 -16.14 1.72
CA GLU A 329 2.51 -14.89 2.32
C GLU A 329 1.64 -14.13 1.34
N ILE A 330 0.76 -13.29 1.88
CA ILE A 330 -0.05 -12.36 1.10
C ILE A 330 0.77 -11.10 0.87
N TYR A 331 0.78 -10.63 -0.37
CA TYR A 331 1.48 -9.43 -0.80
C TYR A 331 0.52 -8.37 -1.30
N GLU A 332 0.81 -7.13 -1.00
CA GLU A 332 0.22 -5.95 -1.61
C GLU A 332 1.32 -5.20 -2.38
N LYS A 333 1.05 -4.84 -3.62
CA LYS A 333 1.92 -4.03 -4.47
C LYS A 333 1.40 -2.61 -4.49
N GLU A 334 2.20 -1.67 -4.02
CA GLU A 334 1.89 -0.25 -4.06
C GLU A 334 2.50 0.37 -5.31
N MET A 335 1.65 1.02 -6.12
CA MET A 335 2.04 1.67 -7.37
C MET A 335 1.46 3.06 -7.46
N THR A 336 2.19 3.98 -8.08
CA THR A 336 1.70 5.31 -8.42
C THR A 336 1.15 5.34 -9.85
N MET A 337 0.16 6.20 -10.09
CA MET A 337 -0.28 6.49 -11.47
C MET A 337 0.66 7.43 -12.21
N SER A 338 1.51 8.16 -11.49
CA SER A 338 2.56 9.04 -11.99
C SER A 338 3.90 8.70 -11.33
N SER A 339 4.86 9.61 -11.31
CA SER A 339 6.21 9.37 -10.77
C SER A 339 6.36 9.57 -9.26
N VAL A 340 5.36 10.17 -8.61
CA VAL A 340 5.37 10.52 -7.17
C VAL A 340 4.01 10.20 -6.53
N TRP A 341 3.96 10.13 -5.20
CA TRP A 341 2.75 9.78 -4.47
C TRP A 341 1.81 10.97 -4.30
N GLY A 342 2.33 12.12 -3.86
CA GLY A 342 1.55 13.35 -3.71
C GLY A 342 1.42 14.13 -5.02
N TYR A 343 0.42 15.00 -5.07
CA TYR A 343 0.11 15.78 -6.28
C TYR A 343 1.29 16.59 -6.82
N THR A 344 1.45 16.49 -8.11
CA THR A 344 2.25 17.38 -8.97
C THR A 344 1.48 17.62 -10.28
N PRO A 345 1.79 18.64 -11.08
CA PRO A 345 1.17 18.86 -12.38
C PRO A 345 1.31 17.69 -13.37
N MET A 346 2.21 16.73 -13.10
CA MET A 346 2.33 15.50 -13.90
C MET A 346 1.08 14.62 -13.82
N HIS A 347 0.28 14.71 -12.75
CA HIS A 347 -0.95 13.96 -12.61
C HIS A 347 -2.06 14.45 -13.57
N ASP A 348 -1.94 15.68 -14.07
CA ASP A 348 -2.86 16.24 -15.08
C ASP A 348 -2.41 15.95 -16.51
N ASP A 349 -1.13 15.59 -16.72
CA ASP A 349 -0.56 15.33 -18.04
C ASP A 349 -0.76 13.86 -18.45
N PRO A 350 -1.58 13.58 -19.51
CA PRO A 350 -1.83 12.22 -19.99
C PRO A 350 -0.56 11.48 -20.44
N SER A 351 0.52 12.20 -20.76
CA SER A 351 1.80 11.59 -21.16
C SER A 351 2.65 11.13 -19.98
N LYS A 352 2.28 11.54 -18.75
CA LYS A 352 2.99 11.26 -17.49
C LYS A 352 2.24 10.31 -16.58
N VAL A 353 0.97 10.08 -16.83
CA VAL A 353 0.12 9.16 -16.10
C VAL A 353 0.08 7.80 -16.80
N VAL A 354 0.12 6.73 -16.03
CA VAL A 354 -0.03 5.37 -16.57
C VAL A 354 -1.36 5.23 -17.33
N THR A 355 -1.33 4.58 -18.48
CA THR A 355 -2.55 4.35 -19.27
C THR A 355 -3.44 3.27 -18.63
N ALA A 356 -4.73 3.24 -18.98
CA ALA A 356 -5.64 2.18 -18.55
C ALA A 356 -5.13 0.77 -18.91
N LYS A 357 -4.46 0.64 -20.05
CA LYS A 357 -3.77 -0.59 -20.43
C LYS A 357 -2.64 -0.93 -19.45
N GLY A 358 -1.85 0.05 -19.03
CA GLY A 358 -0.81 -0.15 -18.00
C GLY A 358 -1.39 -0.60 -16.67
N VAL A 359 -2.49 0.02 -16.21
CA VAL A 359 -3.18 -0.38 -14.98
C VAL A 359 -3.71 -1.81 -15.08
N ARG A 360 -4.36 -2.16 -16.20
CA ARG A 360 -4.83 -3.55 -16.45
C ARG A 360 -3.67 -4.54 -16.40
N ARG A 361 -2.51 -4.18 -16.97
CA ARG A 361 -1.32 -5.01 -16.94
C ARG A 361 -0.81 -5.20 -15.51
N MET A 362 -0.65 -4.15 -14.72
CA MET A 362 -0.25 -4.24 -13.30
C MET A 362 -1.19 -5.16 -12.51
N LEU A 363 -2.51 -4.98 -12.70
CA LEU A 363 -3.51 -5.78 -12.00
C LEU A 363 -3.46 -7.27 -12.39
N VAL A 364 -3.25 -7.58 -13.65
CA VAL A 364 -3.07 -8.96 -14.12
C VAL A 364 -1.77 -9.54 -13.57
N ASP A 365 -0.66 -8.80 -13.63
CA ASP A 365 0.62 -9.25 -13.10
C ASP A 365 0.55 -9.54 -11.59
N CYS A 366 -0.18 -8.72 -10.81
CA CYS A 366 -0.49 -9.00 -9.42
C CYS A 366 -1.35 -10.25 -9.28
N THR A 367 -2.42 -10.37 -10.06
CA THR A 367 -3.37 -11.48 -9.98
C THR A 367 -2.71 -12.84 -10.21
N ILE A 368 -1.92 -12.97 -11.29
CA ILE A 368 -1.24 -14.22 -11.63
C ILE A 368 -0.09 -14.58 -10.68
N ARG A 369 0.32 -13.66 -9.80
CA ARG A 369 1.35 -13.88 -8.76
C ARG A 369 0.81 -13.90 -7.34
N ASN A 370 -0.51 -13.90 -7.20
CA ASN A 370 -1.20 -13.95 -5.92
C ASN A 370 -0.95 -12.70 -5.04
N MET A 371 -0.93 -11.51 -5.65
CA MET A 371 -0.73 -10.22 -5.00
C MET A 371 -1.98 -9.35 -5.14
N ALA A 372 -2.23 -8.44 -4.19
CA ALA A 372 -3.16 -7.34 -4.35
C ALA A 372 -2.44 -6.13 -4.97
N LEU A 373 -3.17 -5.25 -5.65
CA LEU A 373 -2.68 -3.98 -6.18
C LEU A 373 -3.35 -2.82 -5.42
N LEU A 374 -2.54 -1.97 -4.80
CA LEU A 374 -2.95 -0.71 -4.20
C LEU A 374 -2.41 0.43 -5.08
N LEU A 375 -3.29 1.04 -5.89
CA LEU A 375 -2.93 2.03 -6.89
C LEU A 375 -3.22 3.44 -6.39
N ASN A 376 -2.20 4.29 -6.36
CA ASN A 376 -2.28 5.62 -5.81
C ASN A 376 -2.84 6.64 -6.79
N VAL A 377 -3.73 7.49 -6.29
CA VAL A 377 -4.16 8.75 -6.88
C VAL A 377 -3.70 9.92 -6.01
N ALA A 378 -3.51 11.08 -6.62
CA ALA A 378 -3.01 12.26 -5.94
C ALA A 378 -3.94 13.47 -6.15
N PRO A 379 -4.94 13.67 -5.29
CA PRO A 379 -5.81 14.82 -5.40
C PRO A 379 -5.04 16.14 -5.25
N ASP A 380 -5.47 17.16 -5.99
CA ASP A 380 -4.92 18.51 -5.92
C ASP A 380 -5.25 19.21 -4.60
N ARG A 381 -4.82 20.46 -4.45
CA ARG A 381 -5.08 21.30 -3.24
C ARG A 381 -6.55 21.51 -2.94
N HIS A 382 -7.41 21.37 -3.92
CA HIS A 382 -8.86 21.52 -3.79
C HIS A 382 -9.55 20.20 -3.39
N GLY A 383 -8.84 19.06 -3.46
CA GLY A 383 -9.37 17.74 -3.20
C GLY A 383 -9.92 17.04 -4.44
N LYS A 384 -9.55 17.51 -5.66
CA LYS A 384 -9.95 16.87 -6.92
C LYS A 384 -8.89 15.88 -7.39
N ILE A 385 -9.32 14.65 -7.68
CA ILE A 385 -8.54 13.71 -8.47
C ILE A 385 -8.54 14.21 -9.93
N SER A 386 -7.40 14.21 -10.58
CA SER A 386 -7.26 14.74 -11.93
C SER A 386 -8.19 14.05 -12.91
N LYS A 387 -8.59 14.78 -13.98
CA LYS A 387 -9.39 14.19 -15.05
C LYS A 387 -8.64 13.04 -15.74
N THR A 388 -7.34 13.17 -15.89
CA THR A 388 -6.46 12.16 -16.49
C THR A 388 -6.50 10.86 -15.70
N GLU A 389 -6.30 10.91 -14.39
CA GLU A 389 -6.38 9.73 -13.52
C GLU A 389 -7.79 9.14 -13.51
N THR A 390 -8.81 10.00 -13.44
CA THR A 390 -10.23 9.59 -13.45
C THR A 390 -10.56 8.82 -14.72
N ASP A 391 -10.19 9.32 -15.90
CA ASP A 391 -10.49 8.67 -17.18
C ASP A 391 -9.82 7.28 -17.27
N VAL A 392 -8.56 7.16 -16.84
CA VAL A 392 -7.81 5.89 -16.78
C VAL A 392 -8.50 4.88 -15.87
N LEU A 393 -8.94 5.31 -14.71
CA LEU A 393 -9.61 4.45 -13.72
C LEU A 393 -10.96 3.96 -14.24
N LEU A 394 -11.77 4.85 -14.81
CA LEU A 394 -13.08 4.50 -15.40
C LEU A 394 -12.95 3.54 -16.59
N GLU A 395 -11.93 3.73 -17.45
CA GLU A 395 -11.66 2.80 -18.53
C GLU A 395 -11.22 1.42 -18.00
N THR A 396 -10.42 1.39 -16.96
CA THR A 396 -10.05 0.15 -16.25
C THR A 396 -11.28 -0.55 -15.69
N GLY A 397 -12.19 0.20 -15.07
CA GLY A 397 -13.45 -0.32 -14.55
C GLY A 397 -14.34 -0.97 -15.63
N LYS A 398 -14.44 -0.35 -16.80
CA LYS A 398 -15.19 -0.94 -17.95
C LYS A 398 -14.60 -2.29 -18.39
N TRP A 399 -13.30 -2.44 -18.33
CA TRP A 399 -12.65 -3.74 -18.60
C TRP A 399 -12.95 -4.76 -17.51
N LEU A 400 -12.89 -4.34 -16.21
CA LEU A 400 -13.19 -5.20 -15.07
C LEU A 400 -14.66 -5.66 -15.01
N GLN A 401 -15.61 -4.86 -15.51
CA GLN A 401 -17.01 -5.30 -15.64
C GLN A 401 -17.15 -6.55 -16.51
N LYS A 402 -16.25 -6.75 -17.48
CA LYS A 402 -16.25 -7.91 -18.38
C LYS A 402 -15.35 -9.04 -17.90
N THR A 403 -14.27 -8.74 -17.20
CA THR A 403 -13.20 -9.70 -16.87
C THR A 403 -13.01 -9.94 -15.38
N GLY A 404 -13.74 -9.22 -14.51
CA GLY A 404 -13.54 -9.23 -13.07
C GLY A 404 -13.71 -10.61 -12.43
N GLU A 405 -14.45 -11.54 -13.03
CA GLU A 405 -14.55 -12.92 -12.54
C GLU A 405 -13.20 -13.63 -12.50
N ALA A 406 -12.26 -13.26 -13.38
CA ALA A 406 -10.91 -13.80 -13.45
C ALA A 406 -9.93 -13.08 -12.48
N ILE A 407 -10.35 -11.95 -11.89
CA ILE A 407 -9.54 -11.13 -11.00
C ILE A 407 -9.94 -11.33 -9.54
N TYR A 408 -11.23 -11.14 -9.22
CA TYR A 408 -11.71 -11.11 -7.84
C TYR A 408 -11.96 -12.50 -7.26
N GLY A 409 -11.41 -12.73 -6.06
CA GLY A 409 -11.56 -14.02 -5.38
C GLY A 409 -10.88 -15.18 -6.09
N THR A 410 -9.88 -14.88 -6.93
CA THR A 410 -9.02 -15.88 -7.58
C THR A 410 -7.67 -15.97 -6.87
N TYR A 411 -6.97 -17.09 -7.04
CA TYR A 411 -5.61 -17.29 -6.57
C TYR A 411 -4.67 -17.47 -7.76
N GLY A 412 -3.45 -16.95 -7.67
CA GLY A 412 -2.42 -17.14 -8.69
C GLY A 412 -2.06 -18.63 -8.84
N GLY A 413 -1.94 -19.10 -10.06
CA GLY A 413 -1.64 -20.50 -10.36
C GLY A 413 -2.71 -21.20 -11.21
N PRO A 414 -2.65 -22.56 -11.35
CA PRO A 414 -1.83 -23.53 -10.61
C PRO A 414 -0.37 -23.65 -11.10
N TRP A 415 -0.02 -23.03 -12.22
CA TRP A 415 1.33 -23.09 -12.77
C TRP A 415 1.98 -21.70 -12.77
N GLN A 416 3.31 -21.69 -12.77
CA GLN A 416 4.09 -20.47 -12.77
C GLN A 416 3.82 -19.64 -14.04
N PRO A 417 3.78 -18.29 -13.94
CA PRO A 417 3.65 -17.43 -15.11
C PRO A 417 4.94 -17.42 -15.91
N LYS A 418 4.83 -17.02 -17.18
CA LYS A 418 5.95 -16.64 -18.04
C LYS A 418 5.89 -15.14 -18.27
N ASP A 419 6.87 -14.43 -17.72
CA ASP A 419 6.91 -12.97 -17.75
C ASP A 419 6.71 -12.42 -19.18
N GLY A 420 5.88 -11.42 -19.33
CA GLY A 420 5.55 -10.80 -20.61
C GLY A 420 4.64 -11.62 -21.52
N GLN A 421 4.48 -12.92 -21.29
CA GLN A 421 3.80 -13.83 -22.22
C GLN A 421 2.42 -14.28 -21.70
N TYR A 422 2.38 -14.93 -20.54
CA TYR A 422 1.14 -15.48 -19.99
C TYR A 422 1.25 -15.75 -18.49
N GLY A 423 0.09 -15.90 -17.87
CA GLY A 423 -0.02 -16.39 -16.51
C GLY A 423 -1.39 -16.94 -16.21
N TYR A 424 -1.56 -17.43 -14.99
CA TYR A 424 -2.76 -18.15 -14.59
C TYR A 424 -3.30 -17.63 -13.27
N ALA A 425 -4.63 -17.66 -13.16
CA ALA A 425 -5.31 -17.63 -11.87
C ALA A 425 -6.35 -18.74 -11.84
N TYR A 426 -6.82 -19.10 -10.66
CA TYR A 426 -7.86 -20.12 -10.55
C TYR A 426 -8.87 -19.79 -9.44
N LYS A 427 -10.07 -20.30 -9.61
CA LYS A 427 -11.14 -20.27 -8.62
C LYS A 427 -11.98 -21.53 -8.76
N ASN A 428 -12.13 -22.29 -7.68
CA ASN A 428 -12.86 -23.55 -7.66
C ASN A 428 -12.36 -24.53 -8.75
N ASN A 429 -13.18 -24.80 -9.76
CA ASN A 429 -12.89 -25.70 -10.88
C ASN A 429 -12.53 -24.97 -12.18
N THR A 430 -12.29 -23.66 -12.14
CA THR A 430 -11.99 -22.84 -13.30
C THR A 430 -10.56 -22.30 -13.23
N ILE A 431 -9.80 -22.51 -14.30
CA ILE A 431 -8.51 -21.87 -14.56
C ILE A 431 -8.76 -20.68 -15.49
N TYR A 432 -8.22 -19.53 -15.14
CA TYR A 432 -8.19 -18.33 -15.99
C TYR A 432 -6.78 -18.17 -16.55
N LEU A 433 -6.65 -18.36 -17.85
CA LEU A 433 -5.41 -18.10 -18.58
C LEU A 433 -5.41 -16.64 -19.06
N PHE A 434 -4.39 -15.90 -18.67
CA PHE A 434 -4.12 -14.54 -19.16
C PHE A 434 -3.03 -14.63 -20.22
N LEU A 435 -3.37 -14.30 -21.46
CA LEU A 435 -2.42 -14.11 -22.56
C LEU A 435 -2.05 -12.63 -22.60
N LEU A 436 -0.80 -12.32 -22.31
CA LEU A 436 -0.31 -10.95 -22.19
C LEU A 436 0.04 -10.36 -23.57
N GLU A 437 0.47 -9.12 -23.60
CA GLU A 437 0.65 -8.34 -24.84
C GLU A 437 1.66 -8.97 -25.79
N ASP A 438 2.74 -9.56 -25.24
CA ASP A 438 3.83 -10.16 -26.04
C ASP A 438 3.52 -11.56 -26.56
N PHE A 439 2.41 -12.16 -26.15
CA PHE A 439 1.99 -13.46 -26.66
C PHE A 439 1.51 -13.32 -28.12
N LYS A 440 2.11 -14.10 -29.04
CA LYS A 440 1.87 -14.00 -30.51
C LYS A 440 1.21 -15.23 -31.12
N GLU A 441 1.14 -16.33 -30.35
CA GLU A 441 0.67 -17.61 -30.86
C GLU A 441 -0.86 -17.66 -31.00
N THR A 442 -1.35 -18.45 -31.93
CA THR A 442 -2.79 -18.67 -32.17
C THR A 442 -3.34 -19.92 -31.46
N THR A 443 -2.46 -20.65 -30.81
CA THR A 443 -2.77 -21.83 -29.99
C THR A 443 -2.03 -21.75 -28.66
N PHE A 444 -2.57 -22.41 -27.65
CA PHE A 444 -1.94 -22.50 -26.34
C PHE A 444 -2.11 -23.90 -25.77
N ALA A 445 -1.02 -24.50 -25.29
CA ALA A 445 -1.05 -25.80 -24.62
C ALA A 445 -0.79 -25.60 -23.11
N LEU A 446 -1.80 -25.89 -22.27
CA LEU A 446 -1.62 -25.87 -20.83
C LEU A 446 -0.72 -27.04 -20.39
N PRO A 447 0.01 -26.89 -19.28
CA PRO A 447 0.62 -28.06 -18.63
C PRO A 447 -0.45 -29.11 -18.26
N PRO A 448 -0.08 -30.38 -18.03
CA PRO A 448 -1.04 -31.41 -17.67
C PRO A 448 -1.82 -31.07 -16.39
N VAL A 449 -3.13 -31.23 -16.42
CA VAL A 449 -3.98 -31.09 -15.22
C VAL A 449 -3.87 -32.30 -14.33
N ASN A 450 -4.35 -32.24 -13.08
CA ASN A 450 -4.27 -33.33 -12.12
C ASN A 450 -5.05 -34.60 -12.57
N SER A 451 -4.71 -35.72 -11.99
CA SER A 451 -5.39 -37.00 -12.27
C SER A 451 -6.89 -36.91 -11.96
N GLY A 452 -7.70 -37.37 -12.90
CA GLY A 452 -9.16 -37.32 -12.77
C GLY A 452 -9.81 -36.00 -13.11
N GLN A 453 -9.02 -34.93 -13.38
CA GLN A 453 -9.55 -33.66 -13.91
C GLN A 453 -9.77 -33.78 -15.42
N LYS A 454 -10.98 -33.45 -15.87
CA LYS A 454 -11.39 -33.48 -17.28
C LYS A 454 -11.89 -32.11 -17.70
N LEU A 455 -11.52 -31.74 -18.92
CA LEU A 455 -12.04 -30.55 -19.57
C LEU A 455 -13.56 -30.61 -19.72
N VAL A 456 -14.27 -29.57 -19.31
CA VAL A 456 -15.71 -29.41 -19.55
C VAL A 456 -15.92 -28.46 -20.74
N LYS A 457 -15.37 -27.22 -20.65
CA LYS A 457 -15.43 -26.22 -21.72
C LYS A 457 -14.33 -25.18 -21.57
N ALA A 458 -14.12 -24.40 -22.62
CA ALA A 458 -13.28 -23.20 -22.59
C ALA A 458 -13.93 -22.06 -23.38
N PHE A 459 -13.79 -20.84 -22.88
CA PHE A 459 -14.41 -19.64 -23.48
C PHE A 459 -13.62 -18.35 -23.16
N MET A 460 -13.79 -17.36 -24.02
CA MET A 460 -13.30 -16.00 -23.79
C MET A 460 -14.07 -15.36 -22.64
N VAL A 461 -13.39 -14.82 -21.64
CA VAL A 461 -14.05 -14.26 -20.44
C VAL A 461 -14.90 -13.03 -20.76
N ASP A 462 -14.39 -12.14 -21.61
CA ASP A 462 -15.02 -10.86 -21.94
C ASP A 462 -16.27 -10.97 -22.80
N THR A 463 -16.26 -11.90 -23.77
CA THR A 463 -17.35 -12.09 -24.77
C THR A 463 -18.22 -13.32 -24.51
N LYS A 464 -17.80 -14.21 -23.58
CA LYS A 464 -18.38 -15.52 -23.33
C LYS A 464 -18.38 -16.46 -24.56
N LYS A 465 -17.68 -16.08 -25.63
CA LYS A 465 -17.54 -16.88 -26.84
C LYS A 465 -16.76 -18.17 -26.52
N GLN A 466 -17.37 -19.31 -26.80
CA GLN A 466 -16.72 -20.61 -26.68
C GLN A 466 -15.59 -20.75 -27.68
N ILE A 467 -14.46 -21.32 -27.25
CA ILE A 467 -13.29 -21.63 -28.06
C ILE A 467 -13.06 -23.12 -28.19
N ARG A 468 -12.25 -23.51 -29.15
CA ARG A 468 -11.88 -24.92 -29.31
C ARG A 468 -10.87 -25.32 -28.24
N ALA A 469 -11.19 -26.38 -27.50
CA ALA A 469 -10.33 -26.95 -26.49
C ALA A 469 -10.36 -28.46 -26.56
N LYS A 470 -9.20 -29.13 -26.49
CA LYS A 470 -9.07 -30.57 -26.56
C LYS A 470 -8.09 -31.09 -25.52
N GLN A 471 -8.51 -32.03 -24.72
CA GLN A 471 -7.65 -32.71 -23.76
C GLN A 471 -7.13 -34.04 -24.35
N ASN A 472 -5.82 -34.29 -24.24
CA ASN A 472 -5.20 -35.52 -24.70
C ASN A 472 -5.03 -36.58 -23.58
N SER A 473 -4.53 -37.76 -23.91
CA SER A 473 -4.28 -38.85 -22.95
C SER A 473 -3.28 -38.51 -21.86
N ASN A 474 -2.36 -37.57 -22.13
CA ASN A 474 -1.40 -37.07 -21.17
C ASN A 474 -1.96 -35.93 -20.29
N ARG A 475 -3.27 -35.73 -20.31
CA ARG A 475 -4.01 -34.71 -19.53
C ARG A 475 -3.69 -33.27 -19.89
N GLN A 476 -3.00 -33.04 -20.99
CA GLN A 476 -2.69 -31.69 -21.48
C GLN A 476 -3.91 -31.18 -22.28
N ILE A 477 -4.25 -29.90 -22.07
CA ILE A 477 -5.34 -29.21 -22.77
C ILE A 477 -4.75 -28.24 -23.77
N THR A 478 -5.12 -28.39 -25.05
CA THR A 478 -4.75 -27.47 -26.13
C THR A 478 -5.94 -26.60 -26.49
N LEU A 479 -5.72 -25.28 -26.50
CA LEU A 479 -6.68 -24.23 -26.85
C LEU A 479 -6.38 -23.69 -28.24
N SER A 480 -7.42 -23.40 -29.03
CA SER A 480 -7.30 -22.79 -30.34
C SER A 480 -8.59 -22.05 -30.74
N GLY A 481 -8.51 -21.21 -31.77
CA GLY A 481 -9.66 -20.45 -32.26
C GLY A 481 -10.08 -19.30 -31.34
N PHE A 482 -9.17 -18.81 -30.52
CA PHE A 482 -9.34 -17.56 -29.78
C PHE A 482 -8.74 -16.39 -30.57
N ASP A 483 -9.39 -15.23 -30.46
CA ASP A 483 -8.86 -14.00 -31.02
C ASP A 483 -7.86 -13.38 -30.02
N LYS A 484 -6.67 -13.06 -30.50
CA LYS A 484 -5.63 -12.38 -29.70
C LYS A 484 -5.19 -11.11 -30.44
N PRO A 485 -5.90 -9.98 -30.22
CA PRO A 485 -5.49 -8.71 -30.76
C PRO A 485 -4.06 -8.35 -30.32
N ALA A 486 -3.30 -7.74 -31.24
CA ALA A 486 -1.96 -7.30 -30.91
C ALA A 486 -2.00 -6.29 -29.75
N ASN A 487 -1.06 -6.44 -28.84
CA ASN A 487 -0.91 -5.55 -27.70
C ASN A 487 -2.12 -5.50 -26.72
N GLU A 488 -3.02 -6.48 -26.72
CA GLU A 488 -4.12 -6.58 -25.75
C GLU A 488 -3.95 -7.79 -24.83
N ILE A 489 -4.48 -7.69 -23.61
CA ILE A 489 -4.61 -8.82 -22.68
C ILE A 489 -5.87 -9.59 -23.04
N VAL A 490 -5.74 -10.89 -23.22
CA VAL A 490 -6.86 -11.79 -23.46
C VAL A 490 -7.00 -12.75 -22.30
N VAL A 491 -8.24 -12.95 -21.84
CA VAL A 491 -8.53 -13.83 -20.69
C VAL A 491 -9.42 -14.98 -21.17
N ILE A 492 -8.95 -16.21 -20.95
CA ILE A 492 -9.65 -17.44 -21.32
C ILE A 492 -9.98 -18.22 -20.03
N ALA A 493 -11.24 -18.58 -19.86
CA ALA A 493 -11.69 -19.47 -18.80
C ALA A 493 -11.68 -20.92 -19.29
N ILE A 494 -11.15 -21.82 -18.48
CA ILE A 494 -11.09 -23.26 -18.73
C ILE A 494 -11.76 -23.96 -17.52
N GLU A 495 -12.95 -24.48 -17.74
CA GLU A 495 -13.69 -25.19 -16.71
C GLU A 495 -13.36 -26.69 -16.72
N LEU A 496 -13.07 -27.22 -15.55
CA LEU A 496 -12.84 -28.63 -15.32
C LEU A 496 -13.99 -29.25 -14.52
N ASN A 497 -14.09 -30.55 -14.51
CA ASN A 497 -15.12 -31.32 -13.77
C ASN A 497 -14.86 -31.36 -12.25
N LYS A 498 -13.68 -30.99 -11.77
CA LYS A 498 -13.26 -31.01 -10.35
C LYS A 498 -12.52 -29.74 -10.00
N LYS A 499 -12.46 -29.40 -8.70
CA LYS A 499 -11.66 -28.29 -8.19
C LYS A 499 -10.20 -28.38 -8.64
N ILE A 500 -9.58 -27.23 -8.83
CA ILE A 500 -8.18 -27.11 -9.27
C ILE A 500 -7.22 -27.52 -8.15
N MET A 501 -7.48 -27.03 -6.94
CA MET A 501 -6.77 -27.38 -5.71
C MET A 501 -7.79 -27.89 -4.70
N GLU A 502 -7.41 -28.90 -3.95
CA GLU A 502 -8.23 -29.46 -2.85
C GLU A 502 -8.02 -28.67 -1.55
#